data_75c40cd7e39617e6ea77d28818c36f1b
#
_entry.id   75c40cd7e39617e6ea77d28818c36f1b
#
_cell.length_a   1.000
_cell.length_b   1.000
_cell.length_c   1.000
_cell.angle_alpha   90.00
_cell.angle_beta   90.00
_cell.angle_gamma   90.00
#
_symmetry.space_group_name_H-M   'P 1'
#
loop_
_entity.id
_entity.type
_entity.pdbx_description
1 polymer ?
#
loop_
_entity_poly.entity_id
_entity_poly.type
_entity_poly.pdbx_seq_one_letter_code
_entity_poly.pdbx_strand_id
1 'polypeptide(L)'
;MSDYLTLTVASLLFVGSHFLMSHPLRATLVGRFGANGFMAVYSAISLLTFGWMIIAFGRAPKADGLWPVGDVVWIVASLLTLCAAVLFAGSFIRNPSLPGVPNALAAQTPSGVFKATRHPMMWGFALWGAGHIIVAPRIDNFIFSGSLIFLALVGSKAQEIKKRNLMGGQWAKWLRSTHFFFRPAALLRAGIGPWGAGILI
;
A
#
# COMPACT_ATOMS: atom_id res chain seq x y z
N MET A 1 8.86 19.45 21.23
CA MET A 1 8.48 18.05 21.04
C MET A 1 9.69 17.32 20.52
N SER A 2 10.00 16.11 21.00
CA SER A 2 11.11 15.35 20.38
C SER A 2 10.74 15.04 18.93
N ASP A 3 11.74 15.00 18.04
CA ASP A 3 11.49 14.80 16.60
C ASP A 3 10.87 13.42 16.31
N TYR A 4 11.12 12.41 17.15
CA TYR A 4 10.39 11.13 17.09
C TYR A 4 8.90 11.28 17.42
N LEU A 5 8.54 12.13 18.40
CA LEU A 5 7.14 12.38 18.71
C LEU A 5 6.45 13.09 17.54
N THR A 6 7.11 14.06 16.91
CA THR A 6 6.58 14.73 15.72
C THR A 6 6.33 13.74 14.57
N LEU A 7 7.29 12.83 14.31
CA LEU A 7 7.13 11.79 13.31
C LEU A 7 5.99 10.83 13.65
N THR A 8 5.88 10.42 14.92
CA THR A 8 4.79 9.54 15.37
C THR A 8 3.42 10.19 15.18
N VAL A 9 3.28 11.46 15.57
CA VAL A 9 2.01 12.20 15.39
C VAL A 9 1.67 12.36 13.91
N ALA A 10 2.64 12.71 13.06
CA ALA A 10 2.44 12.83 11.62
C ALA A 10 2.01 11.49 11.00
N SER A 11 2.64 10.38 11.40
CA SER A 11 2.30 9.03 10.97
C SER A 11 0.89 8.60 11.42
N LEU A 12 0.53 8.89 12.66
CA LEU A 12 -0.81 8.61 13.18
C LEU A 12 -1.89 9.42 12.46
N LEU A 13 -1.61 10.69 12.14
CA LEU A 13 -2.53 11.53 11.37
C LEU A 13 -2.66 11.05 9.92
N PHE A 14 -1.57 10.66 9.28
CA PHE A 14 -1.60 10.07 7.94
C PHE A 14 -2.44 8.79 7.91
N VAL A 15 -2.14 7.83 8.77
CA VAL A 15 -2.87 6.55 8.85
C VAL A 15 -4.32 6.77 9.30
N GLY A 16 -4.53 7.57 10.35
CA GLY A 16 -5.84 7.83 10.92
C GLY A 16 -6.78 8.54 9.94
N SER A 17 -6.29 9.55 9.20
CA SER A 17 -7.09 10.24 8.19
C SER A 17 -7.53 9.30 7.06
N HIS A 18 -6.67 8.38 6.63
CA HIS A 18 -7.02 7.36 5.64
C HIS A 18 -8.16 6.46 6.11
N PHE A 19 -8.09 5.95 7.35
CA PHE A 19 -9.16 5.10 7.90
C PHE A 19 -10.44 5.88 8.15
N LEU A 20 -10.36 7.05 8.76
CA LEU A 20 -11.54 7.88 9.06
C LEU A 20 -12.31 8.25 7.80
N MET A 21 -11.62 8.76 6.77
CA MET A 21 -12.27 9.20 5.54
C MET A 21 -12.76 8.03 4.69
N SER A 22 -12.03 6.90 4.63
CA SER A 22 -12.43 5.78 3.78
C SER A 22 -13.49 4.87 4.39
N HIS A 23 -13.80 4.99 5.69
CA HIS A 23 -14.76 4.13 6.40
C HIS A 23 -15.88 4.94 7.06
N PRO A 24 -15.76 5.44 8.32
CA PRO A 24 -16.92 6.04 8.99
C PRO A 24 -17.41 7.32 8.32
N LEU A 25 -16.50 8.18 7.85
CA LEU A 25 -16.87 9.48 7.27
C LEU A 25 -17.20 9.41 5.78
N ARG A 26 -16.93 8.29 5.11
CA ARG A 26 -17.06 8.18 3.66
C ARG A 26 -18.47 8.49 3.16
N ALA A 27 -19.48 7.92 3.78
CA ALA A 27 -20.88 8.11 3.36
C ALA A 27 -21.27 9.59 3.47
N THR A 28 -20.97 10.23 4.58
CA THR A 28 -21.24 11.65 4.84
C THR A 28 -20.50 12.56 3.85
N LEU A 29 -19.20 12.30 3.62
CA LEU A 29 -18.38 13.10 2.71
C LEU A 29 -18.83 12.94 1.24
N VAL A 30 -19.16 11.72 0.83
CA VAL A 30 -19.71 11.47 -0.53
C VAL A 30 -21.09 12.12 -0.69
N GLY A 31 -21.94 12.04 0.33
CA GLY A 31 -23.26 12.71 0.30
C GLY A 31 -23.15 14.22 0.19
N ARG A 32 -22.12 14.83 0.80
CA ARG A 32 -21.94 16.30 0.81
C ARG A 32 -21.21 16.84 -0.44
N PHE A 33 -20.19 16.13 -0.92
CA PHE A 33 -19.29 16.62 -1.99
C PHE A 33 -19.42 15.84 -3.30
N GLY A 34 -20.25 14.80 -3.33
CA GLY A 34 -20.27 13.84 -4.43
C GLY A 34 -19.02 12.95 -4.47
N ALA A 35 -19.00 11.96 -5.36
CA ALA A 35 -17.88 11.01 -5.46
C ALA A 35 -16.56 11.68 -5.86
N ASN A 36 -16.60 12.61 -6.81
CA ASN A 36 -15.41 13.31 -7.30
C ASN A 36 -14.88 14.31 -6.26
N GLY A 37 -15.77 15.07 -5.62
CA GLY A 37 -15.39 15.98 -4.54
C GLY A 37 -14.80 15.23 -3.34
N PHE A 38 -15.37 14.09 -2.96
CA PHE A 38 -14.79 13.20 -1.95
C PHE A 38 -13.37 12.77 -2.35
N MET A 39 -13.14 12.34 -3.58
CA MET A 39 -11.82 11.92 -4.04
C MET A 39 -10.81 13.07 -3.98
N ALA A 40 -11.19 14.29 -4.37
CA ALA A 40 -10.34 15.46 -4.28
C ALA A 40 -9.94 15.78 -2.84
N VAL A 41 -10.91 15.84 -1.91
CA VAL A 41 -10.66 16.08 -0.49
C VAL A 41 -9.78 14.98 0.13
N TYR A 42 -10.11 13.72 -0.17
CA TYR A 42 -9.33 12.58 0.30
C TYR A 42 -7.87 12.66 -0.17
N SER A 43 -7.64 12.93 -1.46
CA SER A 43 -6.29 13.04 -2.02
C SER A 43 -5.53 14.23 -1.43
N ALA A 44 -6.16 15.39 -1.27
CA ALA A 44 -5.53 16.56 -0.69
C ALA A 44 -5.08 16.31 0.76
N ILE A 45 -5.95 15.77 1.60
CA ILE A 45 -5.60 15.44 3.00
C ILE A 45 -4.51 14.38 3.05
N SER A 46 -4.59 13.35 2.19
CA SER A 46 -3.56 12.31 2.11
C SER A 46 -2.20 12.87 1.72
N LEU A 47 -2.13 13.76 0.73
CA LEU A 47 -0.89 14.39 0.29
C LEU A 47 -0.31 15.32 1.36
N LEU A 48 -1.14 16.11 2.03
CA LEU A 48 -0.70 17.03 3.08
C LEU A 48 -0.16 16.26 4.29
N THR A 49 -0.87 15.23 4.77
CA THR A 49 -0.44 14.42 5.91
C THR A 49 0.78 13.58 5.59
N PHE A 50 0.88 13.04 4.37
CA PHE A 50 2.06 12.32 3.91
C PHE A 50 3.27 13.24 3.74
N GLY A 51 3.09 14.42 3.15
CA GLY A 51 4.14 15.43 3.03
C GLY A 51 4.69 15.85 4.40
N TRP A 52 3.81 16.08 5.38
CA TRP A 52 4.25 16.32 6.74
C TRP A 52 5.01 15.15 7.35
N MET A 53 4.54 13.91 7.14
CA MET A 53 5.22 12.70 7.61
C MET A 53 6.63 12.56 7.00
N ILE A 54 6.81 12.88 5.71
CA ILE A 54 8.13 12.90 5.04
C ILE A 54 9.04 13.96 5.67
N ILE A 55 8.55 15.18 5.89
CA ILE A 55 9.32 16.27 6.52
C ILE A 55 9.73 15.87 7.95
N ALA A 56 8.81 15.30 8.72
CA ALA A 56 9.07 14.84 10.08
C ALA A 56 10.09 13.68 10.10
N PHE A 57 10.02 12.76 9.14
CA PHE A 57 11.00 11.69 8.97
C PHE A 57 12.40 12.23 8.65
N GLY A 58 12.49 13.25 7.77
CA GLY A 58 13.75 13.90 7.45
C GLY A 58 14.42 14.60 8.65
N ARG A 59 13.61 15.12 9.58
CA ARG A 59 14.08 15.80 10.81
C ARG A 59 14.30 14.86 11.99
N ALA A 60 13.79 13.63 11.95
CA ALA A 60 13.95 12.66 13.03
C ALA A 60 15.42 12.27 13.22
N PRO A 61 15.89 12.08 14.45
CA PRO A 61 17.25 11.67 14.74
C PRO A 61 17.60 10.35 14.03
N LYS A 62 18.81 10.29 13.46
CA LYS A 62 19.32 9.10 12.79
C LYS A 62 20.22 8.32 13.76
N ALA A 63 19.59 7.67 14.73
CA ALA A 63 20.29 6.81 15.67
C ALA A 63 20.96 5.61 14.97
N ASP A 64 21.87 4.95 15.67
CA ASP A 64 22.50 3.73 15.19
C ASP A 64 21.46 2.63 14.91
N GLY A 65 21.80 1.75 13.96
CA GLY A 65 20.93 0.64 13.60
C GLY A 65 20.86 -0.42 14.71
N LEU A 66 19.69 -1.04 14.86
CA LEU A 66 19.47 -2.10 15.85
C LEU A 66 20.20 -3.41 15.50
N TRP A 67 20.65 -3.57 14.27
CA TRP A 67 21.48 -4.69 13.81
C TRP A 67 22.46 -4.24 12.71
N PRO A 68 23.56 -4.97 12.53
CA PRO A 68 24.53 -4.69 11.45
C PRO A 68 23.91 -5.03 10.08
N VAL A 69 24.22 -4.21 9.09
CA VAL A 69 23.73 -4.35 7.72
C VAL A 69 24.91 -4.74 6.81
N GLY A 70 24.94 -6.01 6.41
CA GLY A 70 25.93 -6.54 5.47
C GLY A 70 25.30 -6.86 4.11
N ASP A 71 26.11 -7.41 3.20
CA ASP A 71 25.73 -7.67 1.81
C ASP A 71 24.50 -8.55 1.67
N VAL A 72 24.36 -9.58 2.50
CA VAL A 72 23.19 -10.48 2.48
C VAL A 72 21.90 -9.70 2.75
N VAL A 73 21.92 -8.76 3.70
CA VAL A 73 20.77 -7.93 4.04
C VAL A 73 20.41 -7.02 2.86
N TRP A 74 21.42 -6.44 2.19
CA TRP A 74 21.22 -5.65 0.99
C TRP A 74 20.63 -6.46 -0.17
N ILE A 75 21.12 -7.68 -0.40
CA ILE A 75 20.57 -8.59 -1.43
C ILE A 75 19.10 -8.88 -1.14
N VAL A 76 18.76 -9.25 0.09
CA VAL A 76 17.36 -9.54 0.49
C VAL A 76 16.48 -8.31 0.30
N ALA A 77 16.92 -7.14 0.74
CA ALA A 77 16.17 -5.89 0.58
C ALA A 77 15.95 -5.53 -0.89
N SER A 78 16.97 -5.70 -1.72
CA SER A 78 16.89 -5.45 -3.18
C SER A 78 15.87 -6.38 -3.83
N LEU A 79 15.83 -7.66 -3.47
CA LEU A 79 14.84 -8.61 -3.96
C LEU A 79 13.42 -8.25 -3.51
N LEU A 80 13.24 -7.82 -2.26
CA LEU A 80 11.94 -7.35 -1.75
C LEU A 80 11.50 -6.09 -2.50
N THR A 81 12.40 -5.14 -2.71
CA THR A 81 12.11 -3.89 -3.44
C THR A 81 11.79 -4.15 -4.91
N LEU A 82 12.50 -5.07 -5.57
CA LEU A 82 12.18 -5.49 -6.92
C LEU A 82 10.78 -6.13 -6.99
N CYS A 83 10.46 -7.06 -6.09
CA CYS A 83 9.11 -7.63 -6.00
C CYS A 83 8.06 -6.53 -5.76
N ALA A 84 8.35 -5.56 -4.90
CA ALA A 84 7.49 -4.42 -4.62
C ALA A 84 7.23 -3.59 -5.88
N ALA A 85 8.27 -3.26 -6.64
CA ALA A 85 8.17 -2.49 -7.88
C ALA A 85 7.34 -3.22 -8.95
N VAL A 86 7.56 -4.53 -9.14
CA VAL A 86 6.77 -5.37 -10.05
C VAL A 86 5.29 -5.41 -9.65
N LEU A 87 5.00 -5.60 -8.36
CA LEU A 87 3.63 -5.60 -7.84
C LEU A 87 2.98 -4.23 -8.03
N PHE A 88 3.69 -3.16 -7.72
CA PHE A 88 3.20 -1.79 -7.87
C PHE A 88 2.90 -1.47 -9.34
N ALA A 89 3.86 -1.66 -10.24
CA ALA A 89 3.69 -1.40 -11.67
C ALA A 89 2.53 -2.23 -12.27
N GLY A 90 2.48 -3.52 -11.97
CA GLY A 90 1.42 -4.42 -12.45
C GLY A 90 0.05 -4.12 -11.85
N SER A 91 -0.02 -3.42 -10.72
CA SER A 91 -1.28 -3.10 -10.05
C SER A 91 -2.17 -2.12 -10.79
N PHE A 92 -1.64 -1.38 -11.75
CA PHE A 92 -2.42 -0.46 -12.57
C PHE A 92 -3.12 -1.16 -13.75
N ILE A 93 -2.75 -2.41 -14.04
CA ILE A 93 -3.29 -3.16 -15.17
C ILE A 93 -4.51 -3.98 -14.71
N ARG A 94 -5.73 -3.60 -15.17
CA ARG A 94 -6.99 -4.34 -14.92
C ARG A 94 -7.28 -4.58 -13.42
N ASN A 95 -7.03 -3.60 -12.58
CA ASN A 95 -7.25 -3.70 -11.14
C ASN A 95 -8.71 -3.37 -10.77
N PRO A 96 -9.51 -4.34 -10.31
CA PRO A 96 -10.92 -4.09 -9.93
C PRO A 96 -11.05 -3.29 -8.63
N SER A 97 -9.95 -3.08 -7.90
CA SER A 97 -9.96 -2.32 -6.64
C SER A 97 -9.80 -0.82 -6.85
N LEU A 98 -9.34 -0.37 -8.03
CA LEU A 98 -9.15 1.06 -8.29
C LEU A 98 -10.48 1.80 -8.38
N PRO A 99 -10.51 3.08 -7.97
CA PRO A 99 -11.67 3.94 -8.15
C PRO A 99 -12.03 4.12 -9.62
N GLY A 100 -13.33 4.20 -9.94
CA GLY A 100 -13.83 4.44 -11.32
C GLY A 100 -13.72 3.25 -12.27
N VAL A 101 -13.14 2.12 -11.81
CA VAL A 101 -13.03 0.90 -12.65
C VAL A 101 -14.35 0.13 -12.65
N PRO A 102 -14.78 -0.38 -13.81
CA PRO A 102 -16.02 -1.16 -13.91
C PRO A 102 -16.00 -2.40 -13.01
N ASN A 103 -17.09 -2.63 -12.27
CA ASN A 103 -17.24 -3.78 -11.39
C ASN A 103 -17.09 -5.14 -12.12
N ALA A 104 -17.43 -5.17 -13.42
CA ALA A 104 -17.26 -6.35 -14.28
C ALA A 104 -15.82 -6.90 -14.31
N LEU A 105 -14.79 -6.07 -14.04
CA LEU A 105 -13.42 -6.55 -13.95
C LEU A 105 -13.20 -7.58 -12.83
N ALA A 106 -13.95 -7.48 -11.73
CA ALA A 106 -13.88 -8.47 -10.66
C ALA A 106 -14.48 -9.84 -11.04
N ALA A 107 -15.25 -9.91 -12.14
CA ALA A 107 -15.78 -11.17 -12.66
C ALA A 107 -14.81 -11.90 -13.61
N GLN A 108 -13.73 -11.24 -14.03
CA GLN A 108 -12.73 -11.80 -14.95
C GLN A 108 -11.76 -12.76 -14.24
N THR A 109 -11.06 -13.58 -15.02
CA THR A 109 -9.99 -14.44 -14.51
C THR A 109 -8.78 -13.58 -14.11
N PRO A 110 -8.24 -13.78 -12.89
CA PRO A 110 -7.05 -13.06 -12.44
C PRO A 110 -5.85 -13.28 -13.36
N SER A 111 -5.19 -12.19 -13.74
CA SER A 111 -4.02 -12.21 -14.62
C SER A 111 -2.89 -11.34 -14.05
N GLY A 112 -1.71 -11.46 -14.60
CA GLY A 112 -0.57 -10.66 -14.17
C GLY A 112 -0.24 -10.84 -12.69
N VAL A 113 0.00 -9.73 -12.00
CA VAL A 113 0.33 -9.69 -10.57
C VAL A 113 -0.82 -10.15 -9.66
N PHE A 114 -2.07 -10.18 -10.17
CA PHE A 114 -3.22 -10.68 -9.41
C PHE A 114 -3.21 -12.20 -9.19
N LYS A 115 -2.34 -12.93 -9.87
CA LYS A 115 -2.03 -14.34 -9.56
C LYS A 115 -1.25 -14.46 -8.25
N ALA A 116 -0.44 -13.46 -7.92
CA ALA A 116 0.38 -13.45 -6.70
C ALA A 116 -0.38 -12.93 -5.47
N THR A 117 -1.22 -11.92 -5.64
CA THR A 117 -2.08 -11.38 -4.58
C THR A 117 -3.22 -10.55 -5.19
N ARG A 118 -4.36 -10.45 -4.49
CA ARG A 118 -5.46 -9.57 -4.92
C ARG A 118 -5.24 -8.08 -4.59
N HIS A 119 -4.24 -7.76 -3.77
CA HIS A 119 -3.86 -6.41 -3.38
C HIS A 119 -2.41 -6.07 -3.77
N PRO A 120 -2.05 -6.14 -5.07
CA PRO A 120 -0.64 -6.03 -5.48
C PRO A 120 -0.03 -4.67 -5.11
N MET A 121 -0.75 -3.55 -5.25
CA MET A 121 -0.27 -2.24 -4.85
C MET A 121 0.05 -2.19 -3.34
N MET A 122 -0.83 -2.72 -2.50
CA MET A 122 -0.66 -2.68 -1.05
C MET A 122 0.49 -3.60 -0.60
N TRP A 123 0.60 -4.79 -1.17
CA TRP A 123 1.75 -5.64 -0.94
C TRP A 123 3.05 -5.05 -1.48
N GLY A 124 3.00 -4.29 -2.57
CA GLY A 124 4.12 -3.50 -3.05
C GLY A 124 4.62 -2.52 -1.98
N PHE A 125 3.73 -1.71 -1.41
CA PHE A 125 4.11 -0.81 -0.30
C PHE A 125 4.61 -1.56 0.93
N ALA A 126 4.01 -2.69 1.29
CA ALA A 126 4.44 -3.47 2.45
C ALA A 126 5.84 -4.07 2.26
N LEU A 127 6.15 -4.64 1.10
CA LEU A 127 7.47 -5.20 0.78
C LEU A 127 8.52 -4.10 0.66
N TRP A 128 8.19 -2.96 0.05
CA TRP A 128 9.05 -1.80 -0.02
C TRP A 128 9.42 -1.31 1.40
N GLY A 129 8.43 -1.13 2.26
CA GLY A 129 8.66 -0.72 3.65
C GLY A 129 9.47 -1.73 4.44
N ALA A 130 9.23 -3.04 4.26
CA ALA A 130 10.00 -4.10 4.90
C ALA A 130 11.48 -4.08 4.43
N GLY A 131 11.73 -3.93 3.12
CA GLY A 131 13.07 -3.77 2.56
C GLY A 131 13.82 -2.59 3.19
N HIS A 132 13.14 -1.45 3.35
CA HIS A 132 13.73 -0.27 3.99
C HIS A 132 14.04 -0.48 5.47
N ILE A 133 13.16 -1.16 6.21
CA ILE A 133 13.40 -1.47 7.63
C ILE A 133 14.64 -2.34 7.80
N ILE A 134 14.82 -3.38 6.99
CA ILE A 134 15.94 -4.30 7.17
C ILE A 134 17.31 -3.70 6.82
N VAL A 135 17.37 -2.73 5.87
CA VAL A 135 18.65 -2.03 5.54
C VAL A 135 18.88 -0.76 6.34
N ALA A 136 17.85 -0.25 7.01
CA ALA A 136 18.00 0.91 7.89
C ALA A 136 17.17 0.67 9.16
N PRO A 137 17.64 -0.25 10.05
CA PRO A 137 16.90 -0.70 11.22
C PRO A 137 16.94 0.31 12.36
N ARG A 138 16.39 1.50 12.12
CA ARG A 138 16.37 2.64 13.05
C ARG A 138 14.97 2.99 13.47
N ILE A 139 14.81 3.57 14.64
CA ILE A 139 13.51 3.94 15.22
C ILE A 139 12.68 4.82 14.27
N ASP A 140 13.30 5.83 13.65
CA ASP A 140 12.65 6.72 12.69
C ASP A 140 12.05 5.94 11.51
N ASN A 141 12.80 4.97 10.99
CA ASN A 141 12.37 4.15 9.87
C ASN A 141 11.30 3.12 10.27
N PHE A 142 11.36 2.57 11.47
CA PHE A 142 10.27 1.72 12.00
C PHE A 142 8.97 2.49 12.10
N ILE A 143 9.00 3.74 12.57
CA ILE A 143 7.80 4.58 12.65
C ILE A 143 7.27 4.88 11.24
N PHE A 144 8.13 5.34 10.33
CA PHE A 144 7.75 5.72 8.97
C PHE A 144 7.28 4.52 8.15
N SER A 145 8.18 3.57 7.90
CA SER A 145 7.90 2.41 7.04
C SER A 145 6.89 1.46 7.67
N GLY A 146 6.92 1.29 9.01
CA GLY A 146 5.92 0.52 9.75
C GLY A 146 4.51 1.08 9.60
N SER A 147 4.35 2.41 9.60
CA SER A 147 3.06 3.06 9.36
C SER A 147 2.53 2.80 7.95
N LEU A 148 3.40 2.81 6.94
CA LEU A 148 3.03 2.47 5.56
C LEU A 148 2.64 0.99 5.43
N ILE A 149 3.40 0.07 6.04
CA ILE A 149 3.07 -1.35 6.07
C ILE A 149 1.72 -1.58 6.74
N PHE A 150 1.50 -0.96 7.89
CA PHE A 150 0.24 -1.06 8.63
C PHE A 150 -0.94 -0.56 7.78
N LEU A 151 -0.83 0.65 7.21
CA LEU A 151 -1.88 1.20 6.36
C LEU A 151 -2.14 0.30 5.15
N ALA A 152 -1.11 -0.20 4.49
CA ALA A 152 -1.25 -1.07 3.33
C ALA A 152 -1.98 -2.37 3.66
N LEU A 153 -1.56 -3.10 4.70
CA LEU A 153 -2.10 -4.42 5.01
C LEU A 153 -3.46 -4.34 5.70
N VAL A 154 -3.61 -3.48 6.72
CA VAL A 154 -4.89 -3.32 7.43
C VAL A 154 -5.91 -2.60 6.54
N GLY A 155 -5.48 -1.60 5.77
CA GLY A 155 -6.31 -0.93 4.79
C GLY A 155 -6.84 -1.86 3.69
N SER A 156 -6.03 -2.86 3.26
CA SER A 156 -6.48 -3.89 2.33
C SER A 156 -7.63 -4.72 2.88
N LYS A 157 -7.55 -5.11 4.15
CA LYS A 157 -8.64 -5.84 4.83
C LYS A 157 -9.91 -5.00 4.93
N ALA A 158 -9.78 -3.76 5.33
CA ALA A 158 -10.90 -2.84 5.39
C ALA A 158 -11.52 -2.57 4.00
N GLN A 159 -10.69 -2.51 2.95
CA GLN A 159 -11.15 -2.41 1.56
C GLN A 159 -11.96 -3.63 1.12
N GLU A 160 -11.61 -4.85 1.54
CA GLU A 160 -12.40 -6.05 1.22
C GLU A 160 -13.82 -5.97 1.77
N ILE A 161 -13.98 -5.52 3.01
CA ILE A 161 -15.30 -5.34 3.64
C ILE A 161 -16.13 -4.33 2.82
N LYS A 162 -15.52 -3.19 2.50
CA LYS A 162 -16.18 -2.15 1.68
C LYS A 162 -16.57 -2.67 0.29
N LYS A 163 -15.68 -3.39 -0.39
CA LYS A 163 -15.93 -3.92 -1.73
C LYS A 163 -17.00 -5.03 -1.73
N ARG A 164 -17.11 -5.84 -0.68
CA ARG A 164 -18.23 -6.79 -0.52
C ARG A 164 -19.57 -6.07 -0.55
N ASN A 165 -19.69 -4.96 0.18
CA ASN A 165 -20.93 -4.19 0.24
C ASN A 165 -21.26 -3.49 -1.09
N LEU A 166 -20.23 -3.03 -1.82
CA LEU A 166 -20.43 -2.28 -3.07
C LEU A 166 -20.61 -3.17 -4.30
N MET A 167 -19.95 -4.33 -4.37
CA MET A 167 -19.85 -5.16 -5.58
C MET A 167 -20.53 -6.53 -5.43
N GLY A 168 -20.94 -6.93 -4.24
CA GLY A 168 -21.70 -8.15 -3.98
C GLY A 168 -21.04 -9.42 -4.56
N GLY A 169 -21.81 -10.16 -5.37
CA GLY A 169 -21.40 -11.44 -5.94
C GLY A 169 -20.17 -11.38 -6.85
N GLN A 170 -19.93 -10.27 -7.54
CA GLN A 170 -18.73 -10.11 -8.39
C GLN A 170 -17.45 -10.07 -7.53
N TRP A 171 -17.49 -9.35 -6.40
CA TRP A 171 -16.36 -9.35 -5.46
C TRP A 171 -16.16 -10.71 -4.77
N ALA A 172 -17.26 -11.41 -4.46
CA ALA A 172 -17.17 -12.76 -3.92
C ALA A 172 -16.48 -13.74 -4.91
N LYS A 173 -16.74 -13.61 -6.22
CA LYS A 173 -16.03 -14.39 -7.25
C LYS A 173 -14.54 -14.06 -7.26
N TRP A 174 -14.18 -12.76 -7.20
CA TRP A 174 -12.78 -12.31 -7.13
C TRP A 174 -12.05 -12.86 -5.92
N LEU A 175 -12.70 -12.84 -4.74
CA LEU A 175 -12.12 -13.39 -3.51
C LEU A 175 -11.82 -14.90 -3.62
N ARG A 176 -12.70 -15.66 -4.29
CA ARG A 176 -12.48 -17.13 -4.49
C ARG A 176 -11.37 -17.44 -5.48
N SER A 177 -11.13 -16.56 -6.44
CA SER A 177 -10.14 -16.78 -7.51
C SER A 177 -8.75 -16.17 -7.22
N THR A 178 -8.62 -15.43 -6.11
CA THR A 178 -7.38 -14.72 -5.75
C THR A 178 -7.00 -14.93 -4.28
N HIS A 179 -5.77 -14.61 -3.92
CA HIS A 179 -5.26 -14.75 -2.56
C HIS A 179 -5.01 -13.39 -1.91
N PHE A 180 -5.25 -13.28 -0.61
CA PHE A 180 -4.88 -12.07 0.15
C PHE A 180 -3.37 -11.99 0.32
N PHE A 181 -2.77 -13.05 0.86
CA PHE A 181 -1.34 -13.09 1.11
C PHE A 181 -0.54 -13.17 -0.19
N PHE A 182 0.59 -12.49 -0.19
CA PHE A 182 1.54 -12.50 -1.30
C PHE A 182 2.15 -13.90 -1.51
N ARG A 183 2.17 -14.35 -2.74
CA ARG A 183 2.72 -15.63 -3.18
C ARG A 183 3.88 -15.38 -4.14
N PRO A 184 5.15 -15.39 -3.67
CA PRO A 184 6.32 -15.01 -4.47
C PRO A 184 6.46 -15.83 -5.76
N ALA A 185 6.29 -17.15 -5.67
CA ALA A 185 6.38 -18.03 -6.84
C ALA A 185 5.37 -17.71 -7.94
N ALA A 186 4.20 -17.17 -7.59
CA ALA A 186 3.20 -16.77 -8.57
C ALA A 186 3.56 -15.43 -9.26
N LEU A 187 4.41 -14.62 -8.65
CA LEU A 187 4.88 -13.35 -9.24
C LEU A 187 5.72 -13.59 -10.49
N LEU A 188 6.45 -14.70 -10.58
CA LEU A 188 7.20 -15.08 -11.80
C LEU A 188 6.29 -15.19 -13.03
N ARG A 189 5.00 -15.43 -12.84
CA ARG A 189 3.97 -15.52 -13.89
C ARG A 189 3.21 -14.20 -14.11
N ALA A 190 3.73 -13.08 -13.60
CA ALA A 190 3.10 -11.76 -13.77
C ALA A 190 3.14 -11.25 -15.22
N GLY A 191 4.04 -11.79 -16.05
CA GLY A 191 4.23 -11.38 -17.44
C GLY A 191 5.30 -10.30 -17.61
N ILE A 192 5.75 -10.12 -18.85
CA ILE A 192 6.90 -9.25 -19.19
C ILE A 192 6.64 -7.79 -18.83
N GLY A 193 5.42 -7.28 -19.02
CA GLY A 193 5.10 -5.87 -18.78
C GLY A 193 5.36 -5.42 -17.34
N PRO A 194 4.76 -6.07 -16.31
CA PRO A 194 5.05 -5.75 -14.89
C PRO A 194 6.52 -5.90 -14.50
N TRP A 195 7.21 -6.93 -15.00
CA TRP A 195 8.63 -7.12 -14.74
C TRP A 195 9.50 -6.05 -15.41
N GLY A 196 9.25 -5.74 -16.68
CA GLY A 196 9.96 -4.66 -17.37
C GLY A 196 9.77 -3.31 -16.72
N ALA A 197 8.53 -2.97 -16.36
CA ALA A 197 8.25 -1.72 -15.64
C ALA A 197 8.86 -1.70 -14.22
N GLY A 198 8.83 -2.83 -13.50
CA GLY A 198 9.39 -2.92 -12.16
C GLY A 198 10.93 -2.84 -12.11
N ILE A 199 11.63 -3.23 -13.18
CA ILE A 199 13.08 -3.08 -13.29
C ILE A 199 13.48 -1.62 -13.60
N LEU A 200 12.60 -0.85 -14.25
CA LEU A 200 12.84 0.56 -14.60
C LEU A 200 12.52 1.56 -13.49
N ILE A 201 11.85 1.13 -12.40
CA ILE A 201 11.57 1.92 -11.21
C ILE A 201 12.68 1.75 -10.17
#